data_d566f8cf69be5d5c079b14f09e6fb6d2
#
_entry.id   d566f8cf69be5d5c079b14f09e6fb6d2
#
_cell.length_a   1.000
_cell.length_b   1.000
_cell.length_c   1.000
_cell.angle_alpha   90.00
_cell.angle_beta   90.00
_cell.angle_gamma   90.00
#
_symmetry.space_group_name_H-M   'P 1'
#
loop_
_entity.id
_entity.type
_entity.pdbx_description
1 polymer ?
#
loop_
_entity_poly.entity_id
_entity_poly.type
_entity_poly.pdbx_seq_one_letter_code
_entity_poly.pdbx_strand_id
1 'polypeptide(L)'
;STYKIYDALFGLEEGVITPQDSFIAWNGENYPFEAWNADQTLQSAMASSVNWYFQSVDEQLGASDVYSYIQEIGYGNENMSGDFSSYWMESSLEISPIEQVELLTKLQNNSFGFAPENINAVKDAIRLSSSDTGTLYGKTGTGRVNGQDVNGWFIGYIETADNTYFFATNIGADSDATGGNATEITMSILSDMNIWK
;
A
#
# COMPACT_ATOMS: atom_id res chain seq x y z
N SER A 1 -4.68 -4.11 -1.58
CA SER A 1 -3.65 -3.84 -0.51
C SER A 1 -2.67 -2.72 -0.86
N THR A 2 -2.66 -2.19 -2.07
CA THR A 2 -1.86 -1.00 -2.42
C THR A 2 -2.36 0.26 -1.70
N TYR A 3 -3.65 0.31 -1.37
CA TYR A 3 -4.28 1.37 -0.59
C TYR A 3 -3.65 1.55 0.81
N LYS A 4 -3.15 0.47 1.42
CA LYS A 4 -2.53 0.49 2.76
C LYS A 4 -1.41 1.52 2.94
N ILE A 5 -0.76 1.95 1.85
CA ILE A 5 0.24 3.03 1.86
C ILE A 5 -0.40 4.33 2.38
N TYR A 6 -1.57 4.67 1.87
CA TYR A 6 -2.26 5.92 2.17
C TYR A 6 -3.05 5.83 3.47
N ASP A 7 -3.65 4.68 3.75
CA ASP A 7 -4.30 4.36 5.01
C ASP A 7 -3.33 4.52 6.20
N ALA A 8 -2.12 3.96 6.08
CA ALA A 8 -1.05 4.19 7.07
C ALA A 8 -0.73 5.68 7.25
N LEU A 9 -0.68 6.42 6.14
CA LEU A 9 -0.38 7.85 6.18
C LEU A 9 -1.47 8.65 6.91
N PHE A 10 -2.73 8.34 6.67
CA PHE A 10 -3.86 8.97 7.36
C PHE A 10 -3.82 8.68 8.86
N GLY A 11 -3.59 7.42 9.24
CA GLY A 11 -3.43 7.03 10.65
C GLY A 11 -2.27 7.73 11.36
N LEU A 12 -1.18 8.01 10.64
CA LEU A 12 -0.04 8.77 11.15
C LEU A 12 -0.37 10.26 11.29
N GLU A 13 -1.05 10.88 10.32
CA GLU A 13 -1.42 12.31 10.38
C GLU A 13 -2.38 12.61 11.53
N GLU A 14 -3.32 11.71 11.83
CA GLU A 14 -4.27 11.84 12.95
C GLU A 14 -3.72 11.32 14.29
N GLY A 15 -2.52 10.75 14.29
CA GLY A 15 -1.88 10.25 15.51
C GLY A 15 -2.53 8.97 16.07
N VAL A 16 -3.29 8.23 15.28
CA VAL A 16 -3.80 6.89 15.62
C VAL A 16 -2.63 5.92 15.80
N ILE A 17 -1.63 6.06 14.94
CA ILE A 17 -0.29 5.47 15.07
C ILE A 17 0.74 6.59 14.91
N THR A 18 1.95 6.38 15.42
CA THR A 18 3.04 7.34 15.28
C THR A 18 4.29 6.67 14.73
N PRO A 19 5.26 7.41 14.16
CA PRO A 19 6.54 6.83 13.73
C PRO A 19 7.30 6.09 14.84
N GLN A 20 7.10 6.50 16.12
CA GLN A 20 7.74 5.91 17.29
C GLN A 20 6.92 4.78 17.92
N ASP A 21 5.60 4.80 17.75
CA ASP A 21 4.69 3.79 18.30
C ASP A 21 3.55 3.52 17.32
N SER A 22 3.71 2.45 16.57
CA SER A 22 2.72 1.94 15.63
C SER A 22 2.20 0.56 16.02
N PHE A 23 2.37 0.20 17.29
CA PHE A 23 1.96 -1.09 17.82
C PHE A 23 0.44 -1.20 17.93
N ILE A 24 -0.12 -2.30 17.38
CA ILE A 24 -1.50 -2.72 17.61
C ILE A 24 -1.47 -4.19 18.02
N ALA A 25 -2.05 -4.47 19.20
CA ALA A 25 -2.14 -5.85 19.72
C ALA A 25 -3.06 -6.70 18.84
N TRP A 26 -2.67 -7.95 18.64
CA TRP A 26 -3.50 -8.93 17.95
C TRP A 26 -4.82 -9.16 18.70
N ASN A 27 -5.91 -9.19 17.95
CA ASN A 27 -7.27 -9.36 18.48
C ASN A 27 -7.59 -10.79 18.92
N GLY A 28 -6.67 -11.76 18.70
CA GLY A 28 -6.86 -13.18 19.05
C GLY A 28 -7.65 -13.98 18.00
N GLU A 29 -8.07 -13.38 16.90
CA GLU A 29 -8.73 -14.11 15.82
C GLU A 29 -7.72 -14.92 15.00
N ASN A 30 -8.15 -16.10 14.51
CA ASN A 30 -7.31 -16.93 13.65
C ASN A 30 -7.49 -16.55 12.18
N TYR A 31 -6.43 -16.03 11.58
CA TYR A 31 -6.33 -15.71 10.18
C TYR A 31 -5.61 -16.82 9.39
N PRO A 32 -5.86 -16.95 8.08
CA PRO A 32 -5.24 -18.01 7.27
C PRO A 32 -3.74 -17.84 7.05
N PHE A 33 -3.19 -16.65 7.33
CA PHE A 33 -1.75 -16.34 7.23
C PHE A 33 -1.15 -16.30 8.63
N GLU A 34 -0.15 -17.13 8.91
CA GLU A 34 0.48 -17.22 10.23
C GLU A 34 1.01 -15.86 10.72
N ALA A 35 1.62 -15.07 9.82
CA ALA A 35 2.14 -13.75 10.15
C ALA A 35 1.06 -12.74 10.60
N TRP A 36 -0.22 -13.04 10.37
CA TRP A 36 -1.34 -12.20 10.81
C TRP A 36 -1.80 -12.51 12.23
N ASN A 37 -1.39 -13.66 12.78
CA ASN A 37 -1.78 -14.15 14.10
C ASN A 37 -0.77 -13.72 15.18
N ALA A 38 -0.38 -12.46 15.17
CA ALA A 38 0.56 -11.86 16.11
C ALA A 38 0.34 -10.35 16.21
N ASP A 39 0.83 -9.74 17.27
CA ASP A 39 0.90 -8.29 17.39
C ASP A 39 1.65 -7.66 16.21
N GLN A 40 1.22 -6.48 15.80
CA GLN A 40 1.77 -5.81 14.61
C GLN A 40 2.31 -4.43 14.93
N THR A 41 3.30 -4.03 14.14
CA THR A 41 3.71 -2.65 13.93
C THR A 41 3.40 -2.25 12.48
N LEU A 42 3.51 -0.99 12.13
CA LEU A 42 3.34 -0.53 10.74
C LEU A 42 4.25 -1.31 9.77
N GLN A 43 5.51 -1.54 10.14
CA GLN A 43 6.48 -2.26 9.31
C GLN A 43 6.05 -3.71 9.08
N SER A 44 5.71 -4.44 10.15
CA SER A 44 5.32 -5.85 10.02
C SER A 44 3.97 -6.01 9.30
N ALA A 45 3.01 -5.13 9.60
CA ALA A 45 1.70 -5.13 8.96
C ALA A 45 1.78 -4.79 7.46
N MET A 46 2.62 -3.83 7.07
CA MET A 46 2.86 -3.47 5.68
C MET A 46 3.55 -4.61 4.92
N ALA A 47 4.62 -5.18 5.49
CA ALA A 47 5.38 -6.28 4.90
C ALA A 47 4.53 -7.54 4.68
N SER A 48 3.69 -7.91 5.67
CA SER A 48 2.81 -9.08 5.61
C SER A 48 1.41 -8.76 5.08
N SER A 49 1.15 -7.51 4.70
CA SER A 49 -0.13 -7.05 4.17
C SER A 49 -1.33 -7.36 5.07
N VAL A 50 -1.18 -7.14 6.39
CA VAL A 50 -2.13 -7.54 7.43
C VAL A 50 -3.39 -6.67 7.38
N ASN A 51 -4.50 -7.21 6.86
CA ASN A 51 -5.73 -6.43 6.68
C ASN A 51 -6.28 -5.90 8.01
N TRP A 52 -6.37 -6.73 9.04
CA TRP A 52 -6.96 -6.34 10.32
C TRP A 52 -6.24 -5.15 10.99
N TYR A 53 -4.93 -4.99 10.75
CA TYR A 53 -4.18 -3.85 11.28
C TYR A 53 -4.68 -2.54 10.68
N PHE A 54 -4.80 -2.48 9.36
CA PHE A 54 -5.27 -1.29 8.65
C PHE A 54 -6.77 -1.05 8.86
N GLN A 55 -7.57 -2.10 8.94
CA GLN A 55 -8.97 -1.98 9.37
C GLN A 55 -9.11 -1.35 10.76
N SER A 56 -8.22 -1.71 11.69
CA SER A 56 -8.19 -1.10 13.03
C SER A 56 -7.76 0.38 13.00
N VAL A 57 -6.88 0.76 12.09
CA VAL A 57 -6.54 2.17 11.84
C VAL A 57 -7.74 2.92 11.30
N ASP A 58 -8.41 2.42 10.26
CA ASP A 58 -9.64 2.98 9.69
C ASP A 58 -10.75 3.14 10.74
N GLU A 59 -10.97 2.13 11.58
CA GLU A 59 -11.98 2.18 12.65
C GLU A 59 -11.70 3.30 13.67
N GLN A 60 -10.44 3.52 14.02
CA GLN A 60 -10.04 4.57 14.96
C GLN A 60 -10.12 5.97 14.33
N LEU A 61 -9.82 6.10 13.04
CA LEU A 61 -10.02 7.32 12.27
C LEU A 61 -11.51 7.68 12.14
N GLY A 62 -12.32 6.68 11.80
CA GLY A 62 -13.72 6.83 11.44
C GLY A 62 -13.96 7.24 9.99
N ALA A 63 -15.10 6.82 9.45
CA ALA A 63 -15.43 6.93 8.03
C ALA A 63 -15.39 8.38 7.49
N SER A 64 -15.72 9.38 8.30
CA SER A 64 -15.71 10.79 7.89
C SER A 64 -14.30 11.29 7.60
N ASP A 65 -13.34 10.96 8.47
CA ASP A 65 -11.97 11.45 8.35
C ASP A 65 -11.24 10.69 7.24
N VAL A 66 -11.43 9.37 7.15
CA VAL A 66 -10.93 8.56 6.04
C VAL A 66 -11.41 9.11 4.70
N TYR A 67 -12.71 9.42 4.57
CA TYR A 67 -13.27 9.97 3.34
C TYR A 67 -12.68 11.35 3.01
N SER A 68 -12.49 12.18 4.01
CA SER A 68 -11.87 13.51 3.83
C SER A 68 -10.44 13.39 3.28
N TYR A 69 -9.64 12.47 3.80
CA TYR A 69 -8.29 12.20 3.29
C TYR A 69 -8.28 11.62 1.88
N ILE A 70 -9.19 10.68 1.58
CA ILE A 70 -9.33 10.11 0.23
C ILE A 70 -9.59 11.22 -0.79
N GLN A 71 -10.47 12.18 -0.46
CA GLN A 71 -10.75 13.34 -1.31
C GLN A 71 -9.56 14.30 -1.37
N GLU A 72 -8.90 14.56 -0.24
CA GLU A 72 -7.75 15.48 -0.17
C GLU A 72 -6.60 15.04 -1.07
N ILE A 73 -6.27 13.75 -1.05
CA ILE A 73 -5.19 13.22 -1.92
C ILE A 73 -5.66 12.94 -3.34
N GLY A 74 -6.98 12.86 -3.60
CA GLY A 74 -7.59 12.48 -4.88
C GLY A 74 -7.37 11.01 -5.20
N TYR A 75 -7.72 10.10 -4.29
CA TYR A 75 -7.50 8.67 -4.49
C TYR A 75 -8.56 8.07 -5.42
N GLY A 76 -8.16 7.77 -6.66
CA GLY A 76 -8.98 7.04 -7.63
C GLY A 76 -10.38 7.63 -7.83
N ASN A 77 -11.41 6.78 -7.74
CA ASN A 77 -12.81 7.20 -7.89
C ASN A 77 -13.44 7.81 -6.61
N GLU A 78 -12.71 7.91 -5.51
CA GLU A 78 -13.14 8.45 -4.21
C GLU A 78 -14.43 7.79 -3.65
N ASN A 79 -14.76 6.59 -4.09
CA ASN A 79 -16.03 5.93 -3.80
C ASN A 79 -15.91 5.00 -2.59
N MET A 80 -16.44 5.43 -1.44
CA MET A 80 -16.54 4.65 -0.21
C MET A 80 -17.95 4.10 0.06
N SER A 81 -18.75 3.88 -0.98
CA SER A 81 -20.16 3.38 -0.79
C SER A 81 -20.26 1.91 -0.37
N GLY A 82 -19.17 1.16 -0.43
CA GLY A 82 -19.07 -0.20 0.09
C GLY A 82 -19.05 -0.26 1.62
N ASP A 83 -18.99 -1.48 2.15
CA ASP A 83 -18.79 -1.68 3.60
C ASP A 83 -17.49 -1.05 4.06
N PHE A 84 -17.55 -0.24 5.13
CA PHE A 84 -16.40 0.50 5.64
C PHE A 84 -15.22 -0.40 6.06
N SER A 85 -15.50 -1.61 6.47
CA SER A 85 -14.45 -2.58 6.82
C SER A 85 -13.72 -3.16 5.60
N SER A 86 -14.24 -2.96 4.37
CA SER A 86 -13.76 -3.64 3.16
C SER A 86 -13.85 -2.82 1.87
N TYR A 87 -14.15 -1.52 1.93
CA TYR A 87 -14.35 -0.65 0.76
C TYR A 87 -13.17 -0.65 -0.22
N TRP A 88 -11.95 -0.92 0.26
CA TRP A 88 -10.71 -1.00 -0.54
C TRP A 88 -10.32 -2.44 -0.95
N MET A 89 -11.12 -3.47 -0.59
CA MET A 89 -10.88 -4.88 -0.89
C MET A 89 -11.83 -5.39 -1.99
N GLU A 90 -11.46 -5.21 -3.28
CA GLU A 90 -12.31 -5.60 -4.44
C GLU A 90 -13.76 -5.12 -4.26
N SER A 91 -13.92 -3.85 -3.90
CA SER A 91 -15.21 -3.23 -3.59
C SER A 91 -15.34 -1.87 -4.30
N SER A 92 -15.87 -0.86 -3.62
CA SER A 92 -16.26 0.40 -4.27
C SER A 92 -15.10 1.35 -4.58
N LEU A 93 -14.02 1.32 -3.79
CA LEU A 93 -12.86 2.18 -4.01
C LEU A 93 -11.94 1.59 -5.08
N GLU A 94 -11.83 2.26 -6.20
CA GLU A 94 -11.06 1.83 -7.37
C GLU A 94 -10.02 2.89 -7.76
N ILE A 95 -8.92 2.45 -8.34
CA ILE A 95 -7.83 3.32 -8.81
C ILE A 95 -7.18 2.72 -10.06
N SER A 96 -6.75 3.58 -10.99
CA SER A 96 -6.00 3.17 -12.17
C SER A 96 -4.49 3.10 -11.94
N PRO A 97 -3.72 2.38 -12.77
CA PRO A 97 -2.26 2.37 -12.69
C PRO A 97 -1.63 3.76 -12.86
N ILE A 98 -2.22 4.63 -13.66
CA ILE A 98 -1.72 6.00 -13.85
C ILE A 98 -1.88 6.81 -12.56
N GLU A 99 -3.05 6.77 -11.95
CA GLU A 99 -3.32 7.44 -10.68
C GLU A 99 -2.42 6.92 -9.55
N GLN A 100 -2.11 5.61 -9.52
CA GLN A 100 -1.14 5.04 -8.57
C GLN A 100 0.25 5.69 -8.71
N VAL A 101 0.74 5.84 -9.94
CA VAL A 101 2.03 6.50 -10.21
C VAL A 101 2.00 7.97 -9.81
N GLU A 102 0.91 8.68 -10.09
CA GLU A 102 0.73 10.08 -9.69
C GLU A 102 0.73 10.25 -8.18
N LEU A 103 0.01 9.39 -7.45
CA LEU A 103 -0.02 9.43 -5.98
C LEU A 103 1.32 9.05 -5.36
N LEU A 104 2.02 8.04 -5.89
CA LEU A 104 3.37 7.68 -5.43
C LEU A 104 4.36 8.83 -5.66
N THR A 105 4.23 9.55 -6.76
CA THR A 105 5.05 10.75 -7.04
C THR A 105 4.77 11.84 -6.01
N LYS A 106 3.50 12.09 -5.68
CA LYS A 106 3.11 13.04 -4.63
C LYS A 106 3.63 12.63 -3.25
N LEU A 107 3.56 11.33 -2.91
CA LEU A 107 4.09 10.78 -1.66
C LEU A 107 5.61 10.99 -1.57
N GLN A 108 6.35 10.61 -2.61
CA GLN A 108 7.81 10.68 -2.62
C GLN A 108 8.30 12.13 -2.46
N ASN A 109 7.64 13.09 -3.09
CA ASN A 109 7.96 14.52 -3.04
C ASN A 109 7.29 15.26 -1.87
N ASN A 110 6.46 14.58 -1.07
CA ASN A 110 5.58 15.18 -0.07
C ASN A 110 4.73 16.34 -0.64
N SER A 111 4.15 16.16 -1.82
CA SER A 111 3.28 17.16 -2.42
C SER A 111 1.91 17.25 -1.72
N PHE A 112 1.59 16.33 -0.83
CA PHE A 112 0.43 16.40 0.04
C PHE A 112 0.59 17.45 1.15
N GLY A 113 1.83 17.78 1.55
CA GLY A 113 2.13 18.71 2.63
C GLY A 113 1.93 18.11 4.03
N PHE A 114 1.95 16.79 4.14
CA PHE A 114 1.87 16.05 5.40
C PHE A 114 3.19 16.15 6.19
N ALA A 115 3.15 15.74 7.47
CA ALA A 115 4.33 15.79 8.31
C ALA A 115 5.47 14.94 7.71
N PRO A 116 6.69 15.50 7.53
CA PRO A 116 7.80 14.78 6.90
C PRO A 116 8.17 13.48 7.60
N GLU A 117 8.04 13.40 8.92
CA GLU A 117 8.26 12.20 9.71
C GLU A 117 7.26 11.09 9.38
N ASN A 118 6.00 11.43 9.09
CA ASN A 118 4.95 10.49 8.71
C ASN A 118 5.19 9.95 7.31
N ILE A 119 5.54 10.82 6.36
CA ILE A 119 5.96 10.43 5.02
C ILE A 119 7.15 9.46 5.09
N ASN A 120 8.16 9.76 5.90
CA ASN A 120 9.33 8.90 6.06
C ASN A 120 8.96 7.54 6.69
N ALA A 121 8.06 7.52 7.68
CA ALA A 121 7.61 6.26 8.30
C ALA A 121 6.89 5.35 7.26
N VAL A 122 6.07 5.92 6.38
CA VAL A 122 5.43 5.17 5.30
C VAL A 122 6.46 4.70 4.27
N LYS A 123 7.41 5.55 3.86
CA LYS A 123 8.51 5.17 2.94
C LYS A 123 9.32 4.01 3.53
N ASP A 124 9.68 4.08 4.80
CA ASP A 124 10.41 3.00 5.48
C ASP A 124 9.60 1.70 5.51
N ALA A 125 8.28 1.78 5.71
CA ALA A 125 7.40 0.61 5.75
C ALA A 125 7.23 -0.08 4.38
N ILE A 126 7.38 0.64 3.28
CA ILE A 126 7.32 0.09 1.91
C ILE A 126 8.70 -0.15 1.28
N ARG A 127 9.78 0.03 2.04
CA ARG A 127 11.14 -0.24 1.56
C ARG A 127 11.36 -1.73 1.44
N LEU A 128 11.71 -2.21 0.24
CA LEU A 128 11.87 -3.64 -0.07
C LEU A 128 13.32 -4.07 -0.07
N SER A 129 14.18 -3.33 -0.77
CA SER A 129 15.60 -3.68 -0.89
C SER A 129 16.45 -2.47 -1.28
N SER A 130 17.77 -2.57 -1.02
CA SER A 130 18.75 -1.60 -1.47
C SER A 130 19.95 -2.32 -2.10
N SER A 131 20.52 -1.70 -3.12
CA SER A 131 21.72 -2.14 -3.83
C SER A 131 22.61 -0.96 -4.15
N ASP A 132 23.74 -1.19 -4.81
CA ASP A 132 24.62 -0.12 -5.29
C ASP A 132 23.96 0.78 -6.34
N THR A 133 22.89 0.31 -6.99
CA THR A 133 22.13 1.07 -7.99
C THR A 133 21.04 1.96 -7.40
N GLY A 134 20.59 1.68 -6.18
CA GLY A 134 19.54 2.47 -5.54
C GLY A 134 18.74 1.70 -4.50
N THR A 135 17.57 2.21 -4.17
CA THR A 135 16.61 1.60 -3.23
C THR A 135 15.27 1.38 -3.91
N LEU A 136 14.75 0.18 -3.79
CA LEU A 136 13.43 -0.22 -4.26
C LEU A 136 12.41 -0.08 -3.13
N TYR A 137 11.35 0.63 -3.42
CA TYR A 137 10.16 0.78 -2.59
C TYR A 137 8.94 0.23 -3.32
N GLY A 138 8.03 -0.42 -2.61
CA GLY A 138 6.84 -0.91 -3.25
C GLY A 138 5.86 -1.65 -2.35
N LYS A 139 4.67 -1.87 -2.90
CA LYS A 139 3.59 -2.60 -2.26
C LYS A 139 2.85 -3.47 -3.27
N THR A 140 2.65 -4.71 -2.91
CA THR A 140 1.81 -5.65 -3.65
C THR A 140 0.35 -5.53 -3.24
N GLY A 141 -0.54 -5.92 -4.13
CA GLY A 141 -1.95 -6.16 -3.86
C GLY A 141 -2.42 -7.43 -4.57
N THR A 142 -3.33 -8.16 -3.95
CA THR A 142 -4.02 -9.28 -4.58
C THR A 142 -5.50 -9.15 -4.26
N GLY A 143 -6.32 -8.94 -5.28
CA GLY A 143 -7.76 -8.94 -5.20
C GLY A 143 -8.31 -10.34 -5.40
N ARG A 144 -9.22 -10.76 -4.51
CA ARG A 144 -9.80 -12.09 -4.53
C ARG A 144 -11.31 -12.02 -4.63
N VAL A 145 -11.87 -12.72 -5.63
CA VAL A 145 -13.31 -12.84 -5.84
C VAL A 145 -13.67 -14.33 -5.91
N ASN A 146 -14.64 -14.76 -5.13
CA ASN A 146 -15.07 -16.16 -5.07
C ASN A 146 -13.92 -17.17 -4.84
N GLY A 147 -12.93 -16.79 -4.04
CA GLY A 147 -11.78 -17.63 -3.73
C GLY A 147 -10.69 -17.69 -4.80
N GLN A 148 -10.83 -16.96 -5.92
CA GLN A 148 -9.84 -16.86 -6.99
C GLN A 148 -9.10 -15.52 -6.92
N ASP A 149 -7.80 -15.53 -7.15
CA ASP A 149 -6.97 -14.34 -7.25
C ASP A 149 -7.10 -13.75 -8.67
N VAL A 150 -7.87 -12.66 -8.79
CA VAL A 150 -8.30 -12.13 -10.10
C VAL A 150 -7.67 -10.79 -10.45
N ASN A 151 -7.02 -10.12 -9.49
CA ASN A 151 -6.50 -8.76 -9.65
C ASN A 151 -5.18 -8.60 -8.89
N GLY A 152 -4.08 -8.68 -9.60
CA GLY A 152 -2.73 -8.57 -9.05
C GLY A 152 -2.13 -7.19 -9.27
N TRP A 153 -1.52 -6.62 -8.23
CA TRP A 153 -0.86 -5.32 -8.25
C TRP A 153 0.55 -5.38 -7.71
N PHE A 154 1.45 -4.65 -8.35
CA PHE A 154 2.70 -4.22 -7.75
C PHE A 154 2.97 -2.77 -8.15
N ILE A 155 3.03 -1.89 -7.16
CA ILE A 155 3.28 -0.47 -7.34
C ILE A 155 4.49 -0.06 -6.53
N GLY A 156 5.21 0.96 -6.99
CA GLY A 156 6.38 1.43 -6.25
C GLY A 156 7.25 2.39 -7.05
N TYR A 157 8.45 2.55 -6.55
CA TYR A 157 9.47 3.35 -7.20
C TYR A 157 10.89 2.90 -6.83
N ILE A 158 11.85 3.27 -7.67
CA ILE A 158 13.27 3.06 -7.45
C ILE A 158 13.94 4.43 -7.36
N GLU A 159 14.56 4.72 -6.23
CA GLU A 159 15.42 5.89 -6.05
C GLU A 159 16.85 5.50 -6.41
N THR A 160 17.40 6.11 -7.45
CA THR A 160 18.81 6.02 -7.82
C THR A 160 19.53 7.32 -7.48
N ALA A 161 20.84 7.37 -7.67
CA ALA A 161 21.61 8.59 -7.43
C ALA A 161 21.15 9.79 -8.28
N ASP A 162 20.64 9.54 -9.49
CA ASP A 162 20.37 10.59 -10.47
C ASP A 162 18.87 10.73 -10.80
N ASN A 163 18.03 9.75 -10.45
CA ASN A 163 16.62 9.75 -10.85
C ASN A 163 15.75 8.88 -9.93
N THR A 164 14.44 9.13 -9.98
CA THR A 164 13.43 8.25 -9.36
C THR A 164 12.51 7.71 -10.46
N TYR A 165 12.40 6.39 -10.54
CA TYR A 165 11.56 5.68 -11.51
C TYR A 165 10.33 5.12 -10.82
N PHE A 166 9.15 5.59 -11.20
CA PHE A 166 7.88 5.12 -10.66
C PHE A 166 7.27 4.05 -11.57
N PHE A 167 6.60 3.08 -10.96
CA PHE A 167 5.93 2.02 -11.69
C PHE A 167 4.62 1.60 -11.03
N ALA A 168 3.69 1.13 -11.85
CA ALA A 168 2.47 0.45 -11.41
C ALA A 168 2.14 -0.67 -12.41
N THR A 169 2.22 -1.90 -11.97
CA THR A 169 1.82 -3.08 -12.74
C THR A 169 0.50 -3.59 -12.19
N ASN A 170 -0.48 -3.70 -13.05
CA ASN A 170 -1.76 -4.32 -12.76
C ASN A 170 -2.02 -5.47 -13.74
N ILE A 171 -2.38 -6.62 -13.23
CA ILE A 171 -2.75 -7.80 -14.01
C ILE A 171 -4.12 -8.30 -13.60
N GLY A 172 -4.92 -8.72 -14.57
CA GLY A 172 -6.23 -9.32 -14.36
C GLY A 172 -6.34 -10.67 -15.07
N ALA A 173 -6.97 -11.64 -14.42
CA ALA A 173 -7.27 -12.96 -14.96
C ALA A 173 -8.42 -13.62 -14.20
N ASP A 174 -8.91 -14.76 -14.67
CA ASP A 174 -9.92 -15.55 -13.96
C ASP A 174 -9.36 -16.22 -12.69
N SER A 175 -8.05 -16.45 -12.63
CA SER A 175 -7.30 -16.99 -11.49
C SER A 175 -5.82 -16.61 -11.59
N ASP A 176 -5.08 -16.78 -10.50
CA ASP A 176 -3.62 -16.61 -10.42
C ASP A 176 -3.10 -15.19 -10.73
N ALA A 177 -3.97 -14.19 -10.81
CA ALA A 177 -3.57 -12.79 -10.88
C ALA A 177 -3.16 -12.27 -9.49
N THR A 178 -1.97 -12.62 -9.05
CA THR A 178 -1.45 -12.27 -7.72
C THR A 178 -0.51 -11.07 -7.75
N GLY A 179 -0.34 -10.41 -6.60
CA GLY A 179 0.70 -9.39 -6.43
C GLY A 179 2.12 -9.95 -6.66
N GLY A 180 2.35 -11.23 -6.36
CA GLY A 180 3.60 -11.92 -6.66
C GLY A 180 3.88 -11.97 -8.17
N ASN A 181 2.91 -12.40 -8.96
CA ASN A 181 3.03 -12.44 -10.43
C ASN A 181 3.21 -11.03 -11.02
N ALA A 182 2.51 -10.03 -10.48
CA ALA A 182 2.73 -8.62 -10.87
C ALA A 182 4.16 -8.16 -10.55
N THR A 183 4.71 -8.59 -9.41
CA THR A 183 6.09 -8.29 -9.03
C THR A 183 7.09 -8.91 -10.01
N GLU A 184 6.94 -10.19 -10.36
CA GLU A 184 7.83 -10.88 -11.31
C GLU A 184 7.86 -10.17 -12.67
N ILE A 185 6.69 -9.79 -13.19
CA ILE A 185 6.58 -9.03 -14.43
C ILE A 185 7.29 -7.69 -14.33
N THR A 186 7.04 -6.94 -13.24
CA THR A 186 7.67 -5.64 -13.02
C THR A 186 9.20 -5.76 -12.97
N MET A 187 9.71 -6.72 -12.20
CA MET A 187 11.15 -6.91 -12.05
C MET A 187 11.82 -7.30 -13.36
N SER A 188 11.16 -8.13 -14.19
CA SER A 188 11.65 -8.45 -15.54
C SER A 188 11.75 -7.20 -16.42
N ILE A 189 10.72 -6.36 -16.45
CA ILE A 189 10.71 -5.11 -17.23
C ILE A 189 11.80 -4.15 -16.76
N LEU A 190 11.93 -3.93 -15.43
CA LEU A 190 12.93 -3.04 -14.86
C LEU A 190 14.37 -3.52 -15.14
N SER A 191 14.57 -4.85 -15.16
CA SER A 191 15.86 -5.46 -15.54
C SER A 191 16.17 -5.26 -17.03
N ASP A 192 15.21 -5.48 -17.91
CA ASP A 192 15.35 -5.28 -19.36
C ASP A 192 15.64 -3.80 -19.71
N MET A 193 15.08 -2.89 -18.94
CA MET A 193 15.33 -1.44 -19.03
C MET A 193 16.64 -1.01 -18.37
N ASN A 194 17.39 -1.91 -17.73
CA ASN A 194 18.59 -1.64 -16.94
C ASN A 194 18.38 -0.61 -15.80
N ILE A 195 17.18 -0.53 -15.25
CA ILE A 195 16.85 0.34 -14.11
C ILE A 195 17.15 -0.36 -12.80
N TRP A 196 16.87 -1.66 -12.70
CA TRP A 196 17.09 -2.48 -11.52
C TRP A 196 17.64 -3.86 -11.87
N LYS A 197 18.64 -4.36 -11.09
CA LYS A 197 19.29 -5.68 -11.30
C LYS A 197 19.33 -6.46 -10.02
#